data_0051fe87fe5c76a3e034939cf437e9b1
#
_entry.id   0051fe87fe5c76a3e034939cf437e9b1
#
_cell.length_a   1.000
_cell.length_b   1.000
_cell.length_c   1.000
_cell.angle_alpha   90.00
_cell.angle_beta   90.00
_cell.angle_gamma   90.00
#
_symmetry.space_group_name_H-M   'P 1'
#
loop_
_entity.id
_entity.type
_entity.pdbx_description
1 polymer ?
#
loop_
_entity_poly.entity_id
_entity_poly.type
_entity_poly.pdbx_seq_one_letter_code
_entity_poly.pdbx_strand_id
1 'polypeptide(L)'
;MKFHRLFYIGAMLLALTSCKKDEDTSVTPSLNGALRIEGLKEFIKPEQTLTMKPVGASHPDGKELGYAWKVSPSMAKYDTTRYTNGLNKKGEESDGTFTHEFSDTLKTYTVYCLAFASGYSALSTVGYTTVVEGGKDGSIKGIDFPTESITSTDGTYYYKTIDKQTWMVNNVCETAKGAPFRNAEAMSDVFGRYYTYDEAVEVCEALEGGNKWKLPSKDDWEILEGYIKSDIIDDNTISVAAALMADATFNGTEMWEFWPKVGDITNASGFSAIPAGYANLAAKDFTGAYEYSVFWTATENPSDSNQAYCRYIFCDQPDTFCGSADKKSFGASVRCIKK
;
A
#
# COMPACT_ATOMS: atom_id res chain seq x y z
N MET A 1 -14.09 21.29 -6.24
CA MET A 1 -15.25 20.42 -5.92
C MET A 1 -14.67 19.12 -5.43
N LYS A 2 -14.78 18.82 -4.13
CA LYS A 2 -14.20 17.64 -3.49
C LYS A 2 -15.04 16.41 -3.85
N PHE A 3 -14.52 15.51 -4.65
CA PHE A 3 -15.06 14.16 -4.78
C PHE A 3 -14.17 13.20 -3.98
N HIS A 4 -14.55 12.99 -2.74
CA HIS A 4 -14.10 11.82 -1.99
C HIS A 4 -14.83 10.62 -2.58
N ARG A 5 -14.19 9.84 -3.42
CA ARG A 5 -14.66 8.49 -3.72
C ARG A 5 -14.27 7.57 -2.56
N LEU A 6 -15.06 7.67 -1.50
CA LEU A 6 -15.19 6.55 -0.57
C LEU A 6 -15.79 5.38 -1.37
N PHE A 7 -15.09 4.26 -1.43
CA PHE A 7 -15.70 3.01 -1.83
C PHE A 7 -16.71 2.59 -0.75
N TYR A 8 -17.95 3.06 -0.89
CA TYR A 8 -19.09 2.46 -0.22
C TYR A 8 -19.49 1.23 -1.02
N ILE A 9 -18.97 0.06 -0.66
CA ILE A 9 -19.62 -1.20 -1.03
C ILE A 9 -20.77 -1.35 -0.02
N GLY A 10 -21.97 -1.03 -0.49
CA GLY A 10 -23.19 -1.18 0.28
C GLY A 10 -23.36 -2.62 0.76
N ALA A 11 -23.51 -2.78 2.07
CA ALA A 11 -23.98 -4.01 2.67
C ALA A 11 -25.38 -4.31 2.11
N MET A 12 -25.48 -5.21 1.16
CA MET A 12 -26.75 -5.71 0.65
C MET A 12 -27.30 -6.70 1.69
N LEU A 13 -28.16 -6.21 2.58
CA LEU A 13 -28.99 -7.04 3.43
C LEU A 13 -29.95 -7.81 2.52
N LEU A 14 -29.69 -9.10 2.32
CA LEU A 14 -30.68 -10.02 1.78
C LEU A 14 -31.75 -10.29 2.85
N ALA A 15 -32.80 -9.50 2.83
CA ALA A 15 -34.04 -9.82 3.54
C ALA A 15 -34.75 -10.91 2.77
N LEU A 16 -34.70 -12.14 3.28
CA LEU A 16 -35.61 -13.19 2.85
C LEU A 16 -36.98 -12.90 3.48
N THR A 17 -37.86 -12.26 2.71
CA THR A 17 -39.28 -12.15 3.07
C THR A 17 -39.98 -13.47 2.74
N SER A 18 -40.23 -14.28 3.75
CA SER A 18 -41.25 -15.32 3.71
C SER A 18 -42.52 -14.74 4.31
N CYS A 19 -43.51 -14.44 3.47
CA CYS A 19 -44.88 -14.15 3.94
C CYS A 19 -45.54 -15.36 4.54
N LYS A 20 -45.74 -15.37 5.85
CA LYS A 20 -46.93 -15.93 6.50
C LYS A 20 -47.28 -15.02 7.67
N LYS A 21 -48.56 -14.57 7.62
CA LYS A 21 -49.21 -13.87 8.73
C LYS A 21 -49.29 -14.79 9.95
N ASP A 22 -48.67 -14.36 11.03
CA ASP A 22 -49.17 -14.43 12.39
C ASP A 22 -48.38 -13.47 13.24
N GLU A 23 -49.08 -12.61 13.95
CA GLU A 23 -48.57 -11.57 14.80
C GLU A 23 -47.91 -12.17 16.03
N ASP A 24 -46.58 -12.35 15.98
CA ASP A 24 -45.73 -12.37 17.19
C ASP A 24 -44.45 -11.60 16.85
N THR A 25 -44.45 -10.30 17.13
CA THR A 25 -43.31 -9.42 16.96
C THR A 25 -42.32 -9.63 18.12
N SER A 26 -41.86 -10.86 18.34
CA SER A 26 -40.72 -11.10 19.21
C SER A 26 -39.45 -10.68 18.46
N VAL A 27 -39.01 -9.46 18.72
CA VAL A 27 -37.70 -8.95 18.22
C VAL A 27 -36.64 -9.87 18.82
N THR A 28 -35.97 -10.65 17.98
CA THR A 28 -34.85 -11.49 18.42
C THR A 28 -33.79 -10.60 19.08
N PRO A 29 -33.46 -10.83 20.35
CA PRO A 29 -32.50 -9.97 21.05
C PRO A 29 -31.12 -10.06 20.35
N SER A 30 -30.34 -8.98 20.46
CA SER A 30 -29.01 -8.90 19.90
C SER A 30 -27.93 -9.25 20.92
N LEU A 31 -26.82 -9.80 20.45
CA LEU A 31 -25.59 -9.88 21.23
C LEU A 31 -25.04 -8.48 21.51
N ASN A 32 -24.27 -8.32 22.59
CA ASN A 32 -23.67 -7.05 22.99
C ASN A 32 -22.35 -6.78 22.28
N GLY A 33 -22.02 -5.48 22.12
CA GLY A 33 -20.74 -5.01 21.62
C GLY A 33 -20.67 -4.92 20.09
N ALA A 34 -19.46 -4.77 19.58
CA ALA A 34 -19.14 -4.70 18.14
C ALA A 34 -18.06 -5.73 17.84
N LEU A 35 -18.41 -6.72 17.02
CA LEU A 35 -17.46 -7.75 16.59
C LEU A 35 -16.37 -7.14 15.71
N ARG A 36 -15.10 -7.44 15.98
CA ARG A 36 -13.93 -7.04 15.23
C ARG A 36 -13.00 -8.23 14.99
N ILE A 37 -12.17 -8.13 13.97
CA ILE A 37 -11.12 -9.10 13.64
C ILE A 37 -9.78 -8.53 14.10
N GLU A 38 -9.15 -9.13 15.07
CA GLU A 38 -7.77 -8.87 15.46
C GLU A 38 -6.81 -9.78 14.68
N GLY A 39 -5.61 -9.30 14.34
CA GLY A 39 -4.60 -10.07 13.59
C GLY A 39 -4.76 -10.04 12.07
N LEU A 40 -5.85 -9.48 11.53
CA LEU A 40 -5.97 -9.25 10.09
C LEU A 40 -5.04 -8.09 9.67
N LYS A 41 -4.29 -8.30 8.60
CA LYS A 41 -3.41 -7.30 7.99
C LYS A 41 -3.99 -6.84 6.65
N GLU A 42 -3.87 -5.56 6.33
CA GLU A 42 -4.38 -4.99 5.07
C GLU A 42 -3.61 -5.52 3.85
N PHE A 43 -2.29 -5.62 3.97
CA PHE A 43 -1.39 -6.15 2.92
C PHE A 43 -0.52 -7.27 3.48
N ILE A 44 -0.35 -8.32 2.70
CA ILE A 44 0.46 -9.50 3.03
C ILE A 44 1.24 -9.98 1.80
N LYS A 45 2.33 -10.71 2.05
CA LYS A 45 3.08 -11.41 0.99
C LYS A 45 2.37 -12.71 0.58
N PRO A 46 2.64 -13.25 -0.62
CA PRO A 46 2.14 -14.57 -1.02
C PRO A 46 2.49 -15.66 -0.01
N GLU A 47 1.64 -16.65 0.12
CA GLU A 47 1.77 -17.81 1.02
C GLU A 47 1.84 -17.43 2.52
N GLN A 48 1.50 -16.19 2.86
CA GLN A 48 1.47 -15.76 4.25
C GLN A 48 0.25 -16.32 4.98
N THR A 49 0.50 -16.93 6.13
CA THR A 49 -0.54 -17.39 7.05
C THR A 49 -0.86 -16.30 8.07
N LEU A 50 -2.15 -15.96 8.22
CA LEU A 50 -2.62 -15.07 9.27
C LEU A 50 -3.39 -15.88 10.32
N THR A 51 -3.14 -15.55 11.58
CA THR A 51 -3.93 -16.00 12.72
C THR A 51 -4.82 -14.85 13.19
N MET A 52 -6.13 -15.03 13.06
CA MET A 52 -7.13 -14.00 13.30
C MET A 52 -8.01 -14.38 14.48
N LYS A 53 -8.33 -13.39 15.32
CA LYS A 53 -9.08 -13.57 16.55
C LYS A 53 -10.34 -12.71 16.57
N PRO A 54 -11.51 -13.27 16.96
CA PRO A 54 -12.73 -12.50 17.10
C PRO A 54 -12.72 -11.77 18.44
N VAL A 55 -12.99 -10.46 18.44
CA VAL A 55 -13.00 -9.63 19.66
C VAL A 55 -14.17 -8.67 19.69
N GLY A 56 -14.58 -8.24 20.88
CA GLY A 56 -15.53 -7.16 21.10
C GLY A 56 -17.01 -7.56 21.10
N ALA A 57 -17.37 -8.82 20.86
CA ALA A 57 -18.72 -9.35 21.04
C ALA A 57 -18.87 -10.04 22.41
N SER A 58 -20.02 -9.95 23.03
CA SER A 58 -20.34 -10.68 24.28
C SER A 58 -21.81 -11.10 24.34
N HIS A 59 -22.08 -12.17 25.11
CA HIS A 59 -23.44 -12.61 25.41
C HIS A 59 -23.99 -11.74 26.54
N PRO A 60 -25.25 -11.26 26.48
CA PRO A 60 -25.86 -10.45 27.56
C PRO A 60 -25.85 -11.15 28.93
N ASP A 61 -26.04 -12.46 28.96
CA ASP A 61 -26.06 -13.28 30.19
C ASP A 61 -24.67 -13.86 30.52
N GLY A 62 -23.59 -13.40 29.88
CA GLY A 62 -22.25 -13.92 30.14
C GLY A 62 -21.99 -15.35 29.63
N LYS A 63 -22.86 -15.92 28.77
CA LYS A 63 -22.67 -17.24 28.19
C LYS A 63 -21.64 -17.24 27.07
N GLU A 64 -21.18 -18.44 26.71
CA GLU A 64 -20.22 -18.66 25.62
C GLU A 64 -20.83 -18.30 24.25
N LEU A 65 -20.03 -17.64 23.42
CA LEU A 65 -20.36 -17.38 22.01
C LEU A 65 -19.74 -18.42 21.10
N GLY A 66 -20.46 -18.79 20.06
CA GLY A 66 -19.88 -19.46 18.90
C GLY A 66 -19.27 -18.48 17.90
N TYR A 67 -18.26 -18.95 17.16
CA TYR A 67 -17.61 -18.17 16.11
C TYR A 67 -17.45 -18.97 14.83
N ALA A 68 -17.70 -18.32 13.69
CA ALA A 68 -17.54 -18.93 12.38
C ALA A 68 -16.88 -17.94 11.40
N TRP A 69 -16.04 -18.47 10.53
CA TRP A 69 -15.22 -17.70 9.60
C TRP A 69 -15.43 -18.14 8.16
N LYS A 70 -15.28 -17.22 7.25
CA LYS A 70 -15.23 -17.47 5.81
C LYS A 70 -14.24 -16.52 5.17
N VAL A 71 -13.41 -17.04 4.26
CA VAL A 71 -12.51 -16.25 3.42
C VAL A 71 -12.94 -16.43 1.96
N SER A 72 -13.33 -15.35 1.33
CA SER A 72 -13.71 -15.36 -0.09
C SER A 72 -12.54 -14.81 -0.93
N PRO A 73 -12.20 -15.44 -2.08
CA PRO A 73 -12.91 -16.56 -2.73
C PRO A 73 -12.50 -17.96 -2.28
N SER A 74 -11.50 -18.12 -1.40
CA SER A 74 -10.90 -19.45 -1.09
C SER A 74 -11.85 -20.44 -0.38
N MET A 75 -12.85 -19.93 0.35
CA MET A 75 -13.80 -20.76 1.07
C MET A 75 -15.23 -20.59 0.57
N ALA A 76 -15.88 -21.70 0.21
CA ALA A 76 -17.28 -21.68 -0.23
C ALA A 76 -18.28 -21.50 0.95
N LYS A 77 -17.93 -21.96 2.14
CA LYS A 77 -18.81 -22.00 3.33
C LYS A 77 -18.06 -21.50 4.56
N TYR A 78 -18.84 -21.08 5.58
CA TYR A 78 -18.31 -20.78 6.89
C TYR A 78 -17.69 -22.01 7.55
N ASP A 79 -16.58 -21.81 8.23
CA ASP A 79 -15.96 -22.76 9.14
C ASP A 79 -16.17 -22.33 10.58
N THR A 80 -16.80 -23.20 11.40
CA THR A 80 -17.05 -22.93 12.81
C THR A 80 -15.83 -23.34 13.62
N THR A 81 -15.14 -22.36 14.19
CA THR A 81 -13.95 -22.57 15.02
C THR A 81 -14.30 -22.74 16.50
N ARG A 82 -15.48 -22.26 16.93
CA ARG A 82 -15.99 -22.38 18.29
C ARG A 82 -17.51 -22.48 18.27
N TYR A 83 -18.05 -23.47 19.01
CA TYR A 83 -19.49 -23.58 19.27
C TYR A 83 -19.88 -22.83 20.55
N THR A 84 -21.17 -22.69 20.81
CA THR A 84 -21.72 -21.97 21.97
C THR A 84 -21.49 -22.69 23.31
N ASN A 85 -20.87 -23.86 23.29
CA ASN A 85 -20.40 -24.60 24.49
C ASN A 85 -18.89 -24.36 24.71
N GLY A 86 -18.25 -23.46 23.99
CA GLY A 86 -16.84 -23.15 24.12
C GLY A 86 -15.88 -24.09 23.39
N LEU A 87 -16.40 -25.13 22.71
CA LEU A 87 -15.56 -26.16 22.07
C LEU A 87 -15.44 -25.96 20.56
N ASN A 88 -14.37 -26.49 19.98
CA ASN A 88 -14.20 -26.58 18.52
C ASN A 88 -14.81 -27.86 17.95
N LYS A 89 -14.66 -28.12 16.65
CA LYS A 89 -15.16 -29.34 15.97
C LYS A 89 -14.57 -30.64 16.50
N LYS A 90 -13.41 -30.58 17.17
CA LYS A 90 -12.74 -31.75 17.75
C LYS A 90 -13.15 -31.99 19.21
N GLY A 91 -13.96 -31.10 19.79
CA GLY A 91 -14.36 -31.17 21.20
C GLY A 91 -13.31 -30.58 22.15
N GLU A 92 -12.37 -29.80 21.66
CA GLU A 92 -11.33 -29.11 22.43
C GLU A 92 -11.79 -27.69 22.75
N GLU A 93 -11.32 -27.10 23.85
CA GLU A 93 -11.57 -25.69 24.16
C GLU A 93 -11.00 -24.76 23.05
N SER A 94 -11.76 -23.75 22.71
CA SER A 94 -11.40 -22.80 21.64
C SER A 94 -11.84 -21.39 22.02
N ASP A 95 -10.99 -20.40 21.72
CA ASP A 95 -11.31 -18.97 21.81
C ASP A 95 -11.90 -18.39 20.51
N GLY A 96 -12.14 -19.26 19.52
CA GLY A 96 -12.67 -18.87 18.21
C GLY A 96 -11.62 -18.41 17.21
N THR A 97 -10.34 -18.44 17.56
CA THR A 97 -9.23 -18.12 16.66
C THR A 97 -9.30 -18.94 15.37
N PHE A 98 -8.97 -18.27 14.25
CA PHE A 98 -8.97 -18.87 12.92
C PHE A 98 -7.64 -18.57 12.22
N THR A 99 -7.05 -19.59 11.63
CA THR A 99 -5.81 -19.49 10.88
C THR A 99 -6.07 -19.82 9.42
N HIS A 100 -5.58 -18.99 8.52
CA HIS A 100 -5.74 -19.16 7.06
C HIS A 100 -4.48 -18.75 6.33
N GLU A 101 -4.09 -19.55 5.33
CA GLU A 101 -3.02 -19.25 4.40
C GLU A 101 -3.59 -18.60 3.14
N PHE A 102 -2.96 -17.51 2.68
CA PHE A 102 -3.38 -16.75 1.51
C PHE A 102 -2.37 -17.01 0.38
N SER A 103 -2.68 -17.98 -0.46
CA SER A 103 -1.75 -18.50 -1.47
C SER A 103 -1.78 -17.76 -2.81
N ASP A 104 -2.93 -17.17 -3.17
CA ASP A 104 -3.06 -16.55 -4.51
C ASP A 104 -2.45 -15.15 -4.52
N THR A 105 -1.48 -14.92 -5.38
CA THR A 105 -0.88 -13.61 -5.62
C THR A 105 -1.86 -12.63 -6.27
N LEU A 106 -1.66 -11.34 -6.05
CA LEU A 106 -2.37 -10.23 -6.70
C LEU A 106 -3.91 -10.23 -6.45
N LYS A 107 -4.37 -10.85 -5.35
CA LYS A 107 -5.80 -10.89 -5.02
C LYS A 107 -6.10 -10.17 -3.71
N THR A 108 -7.30 -9.58 -3.67
CA THR A 108 -7.92 -9.10 -2.44
C THR A 108 -8.89 -10.14 -1.94
N TYR A 109 -8.72 -10.55 -0.70
CA TYR A 109 -9.60 -11.46 0.00
C TYR A 109 -10.51 -10.71 0.95
N THR A 110 -11.76 -11.18 1.03
CA THR A 110 -12.73 -10.71 2.02
C THR A 110 -12.83 -11.75 3.14
N VAL A 111 -12.54 -11.33 4.36
CA VAL A 111 -12.60 -12.16 5.57
C VAL A 111 -13.86 -11.81 6.33
N TYR A 112 -14.73 -12.78 6.53
CA TYR A 112 -15.97 -12.67 7.28
C TYR A 112 -15.82 -13.39 8.62
N CYS A 113 -16.28 -12.76 9.68
CA CYS A 113 -16.41 -13.37 11.00
C CYS A 113 -17.83 -13.20 11.52
N LEU A 114 -18.39 -14.27 12.09
CA LEU A 114 -19.68 -14.30 12.76
C LEU A 114 -19.48 -14.65 14.23
N ALA A 115 -20.18 -13.94 15.13
CA ALA A 115 -20.39 -14.31 16.51
C ALA A 115 -21.87 -14.68 16.68
N PHE A 116 -22.18 -15.84 17.26
CA PHE A 116 -23.55 -16.33 17.37
C PHE A 116 -23.84 -17.00 18.72
N ALA A 117 -25.12 -16.99 19.12
CA ALA A 117 -25.65 -17.72 20.23
C ALA A 117 -27.12 -18.10 19.95
N SER A 118 -27.62 -19.20 20.56
CA SER A 118 -28.99 -19.64 20.38
C SER A 118 -29.97 -18.60 20.95
N GLY A 119 -30.98 -18.21 20.14
CA GLY A 119 -32.00 -17.25 20.56
C GLY A 119 -31.56 -15.78 20.40
N TYR A 120 -30.41 -15.51 19.82
CA TYR A 120 -29.89 -14.17 19.58
C TYR A 120 -29.58 -13.94 18.10
N SER A 121 -29.75 -12.68 17.64
CA SER A 121 -29.25 -12.27 16.33
C SER A 121 -27.73 -12.28 16.34
N ALA A 122 -27.13 -12.91 15.33
CA ALA A 122 -25.67 -12.98 15.18
C ALA A 122 -25.09 -11.59 14.90
N LEU A 123 -23.90 -11.32 15.46
CA LEU A 123 -23.06 -10.20 15.01
C LEU A 123 -22.15 -10.67 13.88
N SER A 124 -21.93 -9.80 12.90
CA SER A 124 -21.01 -10.05 11.81
C SER A 124 -20.04 -8.90 11.63
N THR A 125 -18.85 -9.22 11.14
CA THR A 125 -17.87 -8.22 10.72
C THR A 125 -17.15 -8.69 9.48
N VAL A 126 -16.62 -7.75 8.73
CA VAL A 126 -15.89 -7.98 7.47
C VAL A 126 -14.58 -7.21 7.53
N GLY A 127 -13.51 -7.83 7.05
CA GLY A 127 -12.23 -7.19 6.82
C GLY A 127 -11.64 -7.64 5.49
N TYR A 128 -10.60 -6.94 5.05
CA TYR A 128 -9.96 -7.20 3.76
C TYR A 128 -8.47 -7.41 3.96
N THR A 129 -7.90 -8.30 3.14
CA THR A 129 -6.45 -8.46 3.01
C THR A 129 -6.11 -8.59 1.53
N THR A 130 -5.07 -7.90 1.11
CA THR A 130 -4.58 -7.93 -0.27
C THR A 130 -3.21 -8.59 -0.30
N VAL A 131 -3.08 -9.63 -1.11
CA VAL A 131 -1.77 -10.26 -1.36
C VAL A 131 -1.02 -9.42 -2.37
N VAL A 132 0.19 -9.00 -2.00
CA VAL A 132 1.04 -8.11 -2.81
C VAL A 132 2.44 -8.71 -2.97
N GLU A 133 3.02 -8.50 -4.13
CA GLU A 133 4.35 -8.99 -4.49
C GLU A 133 5.11 -7.88 -5.22
N GLY A 134 6.39 -7.74 -4.91
CA GLY A 134 7.28 -6.81 -5.60
C GLY A 134 7.87 -7.38 -6.88
N GLY A 135 8.66 -6.54 -7.58
CA GLY A 135 9.43 -6.95 -8.75
C GLY A 135 8.65 -6.90 -10.07
N LYS A 136 9.30 -7.39 -11.13
CA LYS A 136 8.86 -7.26 -12.53
C LYS A 136 7.48 -7.88 -12.80
N ASP A 137 7.21 -9.01 -12.18
CA ASP A 137 5.95 -9.76 -12.36
C ASP A 137 4.96 -9.55 -11.21
N GLY A 138 5.30 -8.63 -10.29
CA GLY A 138 4.57 -8.36 -9.07
C GLY A 138 3.27 -7.57 -9.24
N SER A 139 2.86 -6.93 -8.16
CA SER A 139 1.61 -6.17 -8.03
C SER A 139 1.55 -4.92 -8.90
N ILE A 140 2.71 -4.33 -9.26
CA ILE A 140 2.78 -3.17 -10.16
C ILE A 140 3.10 -3.67 -11.57
N LYS A 141 2.26 -3.28 -12.53
CA LYS A 141 2.46 -3.48 -13.98
C LYS A 141 2.61 -2.14 -14.66
N GLY A 142 3.18 -2.13 -15.88
CA GLY A 142 3.38 -0.91 -16.68
C GLY A 142 4.74 -0.23 -16.44
N ILE A 143 5.60 -0.79 -15.58
CA ILE A 143 7.00 -0.37 -15.47
C ILE A 143 7.84 -1.17 -16.47
N ASP A 144 8.57 -0.48 -17.32
CA ASP A 144 9.56 -1.08 -18.21
C ASP A 144 10.89 -1.27 -17.45
N PHE A 145 11.00 -2.42 -16.77
CA PHE A 145 12.21 -2.76 -16.02
C PHE A 145 13.35 -3.09 -16.98
N PRO A 146 14.48 -2.36 -16.91
CA PRO A 146 15.67 -2.66 -17.69
C PRO A 146 16.30 -4.00 -17.28
N THR A 147 17.32 -4.43 -18.04
CA THR A 147 18.08 -5.67 -17.75
C THR A 147 19.10 -5.46 -16.64
N GLU A 148 19.63 -4.26 -16.53
CA GLU A 148 20.64 -3.90 -15.53
C GLU A 148 20.01 -3.75 -14.15
N SER A 149 20.59 -4.46 -13.19
CA SER A 149 20.11 -4.42 -11.81
C SER A 149 21.23 -4.71 -10.81
N ILE A 150 20.99 -4.31 -9.58
CA ILE A 150 21.74 -4.74 -8.40
C ILE A 150 20.76 -5.39 -7.42
N THR A 151 21.24 -6.37 -6.67
CA THR A 151 20.45 -7.06 -5.65
C THR A 151 21.05 -6.82 -4.28
N SER A 152 20.22 -6.41 -3.33
CA SER A 152 20.53 -6.39 -1.90
C SER A 152 19.81 -7.54 -1.18
N THR A 153 19.92 -7.56 0.14
CA THR A 153 19.16 -8.50 0.99
C THR A 153 17.64 -8.26 0.89
N ASP A 154 17.25 -7.01 0.69
CA ASP A 154 15.85 -6.56 0.80
C ASP A 154 15.16 -6.39 -0.55
N GLY A 155 15.92 -6.28 -1.66
CA GLY A 155 15.30 -6.12 -2.97
C GLY A 155 16.26 -6.11 -4.16
N THR A 156 15.67 -6.05 -5.35
CA THR A 156 16.40 -5.87 -6.61
C THR A 156 16.11 -4.47 -7.14
N TYR A 157 17.16 -3.71 -7.37
CA TYR A 157 17.09 -2.35 -7.91
C TYR A 157 17.54 -2.35 -9.36
N TYR A 158 16.59 -2.07 -10.24
CA TYR A 158 16.83 -1.92 -11.66
C TYR A 158 17.29 -0.49 -11.93
N TYR A 159 18.22 -0.32 -12.88
CA TYR A 159 18.74 0.98 -13.24
C TYR A 159 18.93 1.17 -14.73
N LYS A 160 18.86 2.40 -15.17
CA LYS A 160 18.97 2.80 -16.57
C LYS A 160 19.78 4.06 -16.69
N THR A 161 20.59 4.16 -17.76
CA THR A 161 21.24 5.40 -18.12
C THR A 161 20.26 6.29 -18.90
N ILE A 162 20.01 7.48 -18.38
CA ILE A 162 19.19 8.53 -18.97
C ILE A 162 20.14 9.69 -19.26
N ASP A 163 20.40 9.99 -20.51
CA ASP A 163 21.49 10.84 -20.97
C ASP A 163 22.85 10.40 -20.36
N LYS A 164 23.44 11.21 -19.51
CA LYS A 164 24.74 10.97 -18.86
C LYS A 164 24.63 10.44 -17.44
N GLN A 165 23.42 10.28 -16.92
CA GLN A 165 23.16 9.88 -15.55
C GLN A 165 22.56 8.47 -15.50
N THR A 166 23.01 7.66 -14.55
CA THR A 166 22.43 6.32 -14.33
C THR A 166 21.54 6.34 -13.10
N TRP A 167 20.23 6.21 -13.31
CA TRP A 167 19.17 6.31 -12.30
C TRP A 167 18.55 4.96 -11.98
N MET A 168 18.18 4.73 -10.74
CA MET A 168 17.31 3.61 -10.37
C MET A 168 15.90 3.82 -10.94
N VAL A 169 15.27 2.73 -11.37
CA VAL A 169 13.91 2.71 -11.95
C VAL A 169 12.85 2.40 -10.91
N ASN A 170 13.18 1.73 -9.84
CA ASN A 170 12.29 1.46 -8.71
C ASN A 170 12.77 2.11 -7.41
N ASN A 171 11.84 2.33 -6.48
CA ASN A 171 12.13 2.96 -5.21
C ASN A 171 12.93 2.02 -4.30
N VAL A 172 13.83 2.59 -3.49
CA VAL A 172 14.59 1.84 -2.50
C VAL A 172 13.67 1.26 -1.44
N CYS A 173 13.93 0.00 -1.03
CA CYS A 173 13.12 -0.75 -0.06
C CYS A 173 13.95 -1.38 1.09
N GLU A 174 15.16 -0.88 1.36
CA GLU A 174 16.02 -1.40 2.43
C GLU A 174 15.34 -1.34 3.81
N THR A 175 15.12 -2.51 4.43
CA THR A 175 14.27 -2.67 5.61
C THR A 175 14.94 -2.24 6.91
N ALA A 176 16.26 -2.11 6.92
CA ALA A 176 17.00 -1.65 8.09
C ALA A 176 16.61 -0.22 8.54
N LYS A 177 16.01 0.56 7.63
CA LYS A 177 15.62 1.96 7.85
C LYS A 177 14.27 2.29 7.17
N GLY A 178 13.75 3.48 7.49
CA GLY A 178 12.50 3.97 6.89
C GLY A 178 11.26 3.20 7.32
N ALA A 179 10.11 3.58 6.79
CA ALA A 179 8.81 2.95 7.04
C ALA A 179 8.15 2.49 5.74
N PRO A 180 7.54 1.30 5.70
CA PRO A 180 6.77 0.85 4.55
C PRO A 180 5.44 1.59 4.45
N PHE A 181 4.87 1.66 3.25
CA PHE A 181 3.54 2.25 3.02
C PHE A 181 2.51 1.66 3.98
N ARG A 182 1.76 2.55 4.68
CA ARG A 182 0.75 2.20 5.68
C ARG A 182 1.23 1.24 6.78
N ASN A 183 2.52 1.30 7.08
CA ASN A 183 3.19 0.40 8.04
C ASN A 183 3.03 -1.10 7.72
N ALA A 184 2.81 -1.44 6.46
CA ALA A 184 2.67 -2.82 5.98
C ALA A 184 3.97 -3.29 5.30
N GLU A 185 4.73 -4.16 5.94
CA GLU A 185 6.03 -4.64 5.42
C GLU A 185 5.92 -5.25 4.02
N ALA A 186 4.81 -5.89 3.68
CA ALA A 186 4.56 -6.41 2.34
C ALA A 186 4.60 -5.33 1.25
N MET A 187 4.36 -4.07 1.60
CA MET A 187 4.36 -2.95 0.66
C MET A 187 5.75 -2.38 0.38
N SER A 188 6.78 -2.77 1.16
CA SER A 188 8.16 -2.32 0.92
C SER A 188 8.64 -2.67 -0.48
N ASP A 189 8.40 -3.91 -0.92
CA ASP A 189 8.83 -4.41 -2.22
C ASP A 189 8.01 -3.84 -3.39
N VAL A 190 6.86 -3.21 -3.08
CA VAL A 190 5.90 -2.67 -4.06
C VAL A 190 6.11 -1.18 -4.27
N PHE A 191 5.98 -0.37 -3.20
CA PHE A 191 6.12 1.08 -3.27
C PHE A 191 7.50 1.60 -2.88
N GLY A 192 8.38 0.74 -2.37
CA GLY A 192 9.57 1.14 -1.64
C GLY A 192 9.24 1.55 -0.20
N ARG A 193 10.15 2.24 0.45
CA ARG A 193 9.99 2.76 1.81
C ARG A 193 10.14 4.27 1.82
N TYR A 194 9.62 4.89 2.87
CA TYR A 194 9.74 6.31 3.14
C TYR A 194 10.84 6.51 4.17
N TYR A 195 11.85 7.27 3.81
CA TYR A 195 13.03 7.52 4.62
C TYR A 195 13.06 8.96 5.11
N THR A 196 13.62 9.20 6.29
CA THR A 196 14.10 10.52 6.67
C THR A 196 15.25 10.94 5.75
N TYR A 197 15.66 12.21 5.80
CA TYR A 197 16.76 12.71 4.96
C TYR A 197 18.07 11.95 5.19
N ASP A 198 18.48 11.82 6.47
CA ASP A 198 19.73 11.14 6.82
C ASP A 198 19.71 9.66 6.41
N GLU A 199 18.58 8.98 6.62
CA GLU A 199 18.38 7.60 6.17
C GLU A 199 18.44 7.48 4.64
N ALA A 200 17.88 8.45 3.89
CA ALA A 200 17.92 8.48 2.44
C ALA A 200 19.34 8.57 1.88
N VAL A 201 20.20 9.38 2.52
CA VAL A 201 21.62 9.47 2.18
C VAL A 201 22.31 8.13 2.45
N GLU A 202 22.15 7.60 3.66
CA GLU A 202 22.81 6.37 4.09
C GLU A 202 22.42 5.15 3.26
N VAL A 203 21.14 4.97 2.91
CA VAL A 203 20.71 3.79 2.14
C VAL A 203 21.28 3.79 0.73
N CYS A 204 21.37 4.95 0.06
CA CYS A 204 22.03 5.02 -1.24
C CYS A 204 23.53 4.72 -1.15
N GLU A 205 24.22 5.27 -0.17
CA GLU A 205 25.65 5.07 0.00
C GLU A 205 26.03 3.64 0.38
N ALA A 206 25.17 2.91 1.07
CA ALA A 206 25.40 1.53 1.49
C ALA A 206 25.26 0.50 0.36
N LEU A 207 24.54 0.81 -0.71
CA LEU A 207 24.28 -0.14 -1.81
C LEU A 207 25.58 -0.60 -2.49
N GLU A 208 25.58 -1.86 -2.96
CA GLU A 208 26.71 -2.53 -3.63
C GLU A 208 28.04 -2.46 -2.87
N GLY A 209 28.02 -2.54 -1.54
CA GLY A 209 29.22 -2.48 -0.72
C GLY A 209 29.80 -1.08 -0.55
N GLY A 210 29.02 -0.05 -0.87
CA GLY A 210 29.31 1.36 -0.63
C GLY A 210 29.97 2.11 -1.79
N ASN A 211 29.81 3.44 -1.76
CA ASN A 211 30.49 4.40 -2.64
C ASN A 211 30.18 4.34 -4.16
N LYS A 212 29.29 3.52 -4.63
CA LYS A 212 28.90 3.43 -6.05
C LYS A 212 27.65 4.25 -6.36
N TRP A 213 26.78 4.43 -5.38
CA TRP A 213 25.52 5.12 -5.47
C TRP A 213 25.47 6.29 -4.51
N LYS A 214 24.68 7.28 -4.82
CA LYS A 214 24.40 8.46 -3.97
C LYS A 214 22.94 8.86 -4.08
N LEU A 215 22.44 9.57 -3.08
CA LEU A 215 21.20 10.31 -3.21
C LEU A 215 21.41 11.43 -4.25
N PRO A 216 20.53 11.59 -5.25
CA PRO A 216 20.70 12.63 -6.26
C PRO A 216 20.57 14.03 -5.63
N SER A 217 21.39 14.96 -6.05
CA SER A 217 21.28 16.38 -5.68
C SER A 217 20.13 17.05 -6.44
N LYS A 218 19.77 18.27 -6.01
CA LYS A 218 18.86 19.12 -6.79
C LYS A 218 19.37 19.33 -8.21
N ASP A 219 20.66 19.56 -8.38
CA ASP A 219 21.28 19.75 -9.69
C ASP A 219 21.22 18.48 -10.56
N ASP A 220 21.37 17.29 -9.97
CA ASP A 220 21.20 16.03 -10.71
C ASP A 220 19.77 15.92 -11.28
N TRP A 221 18.75 16.36 -10.55
CA TRP A 221 17.37 16.43 -11.04
C TRP A 221 17.18 17.48 -12.15
N GLU A 222 17.78 18.65 -12.01
CA GLU A 222 17.74 19.71 -13.03
C GLU A 222 18.39 19.27 -14.34
N ILE A 223 19.47 18.48 -14.29
CA ILE A 223 20.08 17.85 -15.47
C ILE A 223 19.11 16.87 -16.14
N LEU A 224 18.48 15.97 -15.36
CA LEU A 224 17.48 15.03 -15.89
C LEU A 224 16.31 15.75 -16.57
N GLU A 225 15.74 16.75 -15.92
CA GLU A 225 14.62 17.53 -16.44
C GLU A 225 15.01 18.37 -17.66
N GLY A 226 16.23 18.91 -17.66
CA GLY A 226 16.80 19.63 -18.80
C GLY A 226 16.90 18.74 -20.03
N TYR A 227 17.39 17.52 -19.87
CA TYR A 227 17.44 16.53 -20.96
C TYR A 227 16.04 16.16 -21.46
N ILE A 228 15.08 15.94 -20.55
CA ILE A 228 13.70 15.65 -20.94
C ILE A 228 13.13 16.80 -21.79
N LYS A 229 13.34 18.03 -21.38
CA LYS A 229 12.85 19.24 -22.10
C LYS A 229 13.49 19.45 -23.46
N SER A 230 14.78 19.14 -23.62
CA SER A 230 15.52 19.40 -24.87
C SER A 230 15.49 18.24 -25.85
N ASP A 231 15.46 17.00 -25.37
CA ASP A 231 15.73 15.82 -26.22
C ASP A 231 14.56 14.81 -26.28
N ILE A 232 13.59 14.88 -25.33
CA ILE A 232 12.46 13.97 -25.29
C ILE A 232 11.16 14.64 -25.71
N ILE A 233 10.95 15.91 -25.35
CA ILE A 233 9.72 16.66 -25.65
C ILE A 233 9.88 17.42 -26.97
N ASP A 234 9.38 16.82 -28.07
CA ASP A 234 9.55 17.41 -29.42
C ASP A 234 8.56 18.54 -29.77
N ASP A 235 7.34 18.53 -29.21
CA ASP A 235 6.24 19.37 -29.72
C ASP A 235 5.27 19.91 -28.67
N ASN A 236 5.65 19.95 -27.39
CA ASN A 236 4.81 20.32 -26.25
C ASN A 236 3.55 19.41 -26.06
N THR A 237 3.49 18.24 -26.64
CA THR A 237 2.40 17.28 -26.44
C THR A 237 2.61 16.45 -25.16
N ILE A 238 3.89 16.27 -24.76
CA ILE A 238 4.30 15.52 -23.58
C ILE A 238 4.83 16.50 -22.53
N SER A 239 4.34 16.39 -21.30
CA SER A 239 4.88 17.18 -20.19
C SER A 239 6.10 16.51 -19.56
N VAL A 240 6.91 17.26 -18.79
CA VAL A 240 8.03 16.70 -18.01
C VAL A 240 7.53 15.65 -17.03
N ALA A 241 6.41 15.93 -16.34
CA ALA A 241 5.79 14.98 -15.44
C ALA A 241 5.37 13.69 -16.16
N ALA A 242 4.68 13.81 -17.32
CA ALA A 242 4.26 12.65 -18.11
C ALA A 242 5.43 11.79 -18.61
N ALA A 243 6.56 12.43 -18.96
CA ALA A 243 7.77 11.72 -19.36
C ALA A 243 8.48 10.99 -18.23
N LEU A 244 8.27 11.39 -16.98
CA LEU A 244 8.82 10.76 -15.78
C LEU A 244 7.90 9.69 -15.18
N MET A 245 6.58 9.82 -15.31
CA MET A 245 5.57 8.93 -14.75
C MET A 245 5.52 7.60 -15.48
N ALA A 246 5.38 6.50 -14.73
CA ALA A 246 5.03 5.21 -15.29
C ALA A 246 3.50 5.12 -15.48
N ASP A 247 3.05 4.67 -16.64
CA ASP A 247 1.65 4.27 -16.85
C ASP A 247 1.39 2.93 -16.17
N ALA A 248 1.33 2.99 -14.85
CA ALA A 248 1.38 1.84 -13.97
C ALA A 248 0.01 1.52 -13.37
N THR A 249 -0.24 0.21 -13.22
CA THR A 249 -1.38 -0.32 -12.46
C THR A 249 -0.91 -1.07 -11.22
N PHE A 250 -1.66 -0.97 -10.14
CA PHE A 250 -1.48 -1.77 -8.93
C PHE A 250 -2.64 -2.76 -8.79
N ASN A 251 -2.33 -4.06 -8.87
CA ASN A 251 -3.33 -5.13 -8.90
C ASN A 251 -4.47 -4.86 -9.90
N GLY A 252 -4.12 -4.32 -11.08
CA GLY A 252 -5.07 -4.03 -12.16
C GLY A 252 -5.84 -2.70 -12.02
N THR A 253 -5.53 -1.88 -11.02
CA THR A 253 -6.10 -0.54 -10.87
C THR A 253 -5.05 0.50 -11.24
N GLU A 254 -5.42 1.49 -12.04
CA GLU A 254 -4.54 2.60 -12.40
C GLU A 254 -4.01 3.29 -11.15
N MET A 255 -2.72 3.61 -11.16
CA MET A 255 -2.05 4.19 -9.99
C MET A 255 -2.14 5.71 -9.95
N TRP A 256 -2.00 6.39 -11.08
CA TRP A 256 -2.12 7.84 -11.12
C TRP A 256 -3.58 8.27 -11.28
N GLU A 257 -4.01 9.27 -10.51
CA GLU A 257 -5.25 9.96 -10.80
C GLU A 257 -5.11 10.71 -12.13
N PHE A 258 -6.11 10.58 -13.00
CA PHE A 258 -6.08 11.22 -14.32
C PHE A 258 -6.44 12.71 -14.21
N TRP A 259 -5.52 13.56 -14.68
CA TRP A 259 -5.72 15.01 -14.79
C TRP A 259 -5.34 15.50 -16.18
N PRO A 260 -6.24 16.21 -16.89
CA PRO A 260 -5.98 16.65 -18.27
C PRO A 260 -4.75 17.51 -18.48
N LYS A 261 -4.23 18.17 -17.43
CA LYS A 261 -3.08 19.08 -17.51
C LYS A 261 -1.74 18.37 -17.72
N VAL A 262 -1.63 17.13 -17.30
CA VAL A 262 -0.38 16.37 -17.46
C VAL A 262 -0.26 15.82 -18.88
N GLY A 263 -1.38 15.56 -19.54
CA GLY A 263 -1.42 14.85 -20.82
C GLY A 263 -1.30 13.33 -20.64
N ASP A 264 -1.03 12.62 -21.71
CA ASP A 264 -0.86 11.17 -21.69
C ASP A 264 0.47 10.81 -21.00
N ILE A 265 0.39 9.92 -20.01
CA ILE A 265 1.58 9.38 -19.33
C ILE A 265 2.35 8.51 -20.33
N THR A 266 3.62 8.80 -20.55
CA THR A 266 4.44 8.14 -21.57
C THR A 266 5.63 7.38 -21.02
N ASN A 267 6.11 7.76 -19.82
CA ASN A 267 7.39 7.27 -19.29
C ASN A 267 8.55 7.37 -20.30
N ALA A 268 8.53 8.35 -21.18
CA ALA A 268 9.48 8.45 -22.29
C ALA A 268 10.95 8.56 -21.83
N SER A 269 11.20 9.09 -20.63
CA SER A 269 12.53 9.07 -20.01
C SER A 269 12.96 7.69 -19.53
N GLY A 270 12.01 6.79 -19.23
CA GLY A 270 12.24 5.53 -18.56
C GLY A 270 12.55 5.65 -17.06
N PHE A 271 12.28 6.81 -16.44
CA PHE A 271 12.46 7.02 -15.01
C PHE A 271 11.44 6.21 -14.18
N SER A 272 10.24 6.01 -14.69
CA SER A 272 9.18 5.17 -14.11
C SER A 272 8.76 5.58 -12.70
N ALA A 273 8.43 6.85 -12.48
CA ALA A 273 7.87 7.32 -11.21
C ALA A 273 6.49 6.69 -10.97
N ILE A 274 6.27 6.22 -9.74
CA ILE A 274 4.97 5.73 -9.27
C ILE A 274 4.45 6.63 -8.15
N PRO A 275 3.13 6.85 -8.01
CA PRO A 275 2.58 7.81 -7.06
C PRO A 275 2.52 7.23 -5.64
N ALA A 276 3.68 7.09 -5.01
CA ALA A 276 3.80 6.57 -3.66
C ALA A 276 3.42 7.60 -2.58
N GLY A 277 3.30 8.89 -2.90
CA GLY A 277 3.03 9.94 -1.92
C GLY A 277 4.24 10.24 -1.03
N TYR A 278 3.95 10.62 0.21
CA TYR A 278 4.93 10.91 1.26
C TYR A 278 4.37 10.52 2.63
N ALA A 279 5.20 10.56 3.67
CA ALA A 279 4.79 10.21 5.02
C ALA A 279 5.21 11.30 6.04
N ASN A 280 4.41 11.45 7.10
CA ASN A 280 4.86 11.98 8.37
C ASN A 280 5.27 10.78 9.23
N LEU A 281 6.57 10.52 9.33
CA LEU A 281 7.09 9.32 9.99
C LEU A 281 6.85 9.34 11.51
N ALA A 282 6.85 10.52 12.13
CA ALA A 282 6.56 10.68 13.56
C ALA A 282 5.09 10.35 13.89
N ALA A 283 4.16 10.77 13.04
CA ALA A 283 2.73 10.49 13.18
C ALA A 283 2.29 9.15 12.58
N LYS A 284 3.19 8.48 11.82
CA LYS A 284 2.87 7.29 11.01
C LYS A 284 1.70 7.52 10.06
N ASP A 285 1.63 8.72 9.48
CA ASP A 285 0.60 9.15 8.56
C ASP A 285 1.15 9.20 7.13
N PHE A 286 0.39 8.65 6.18
CA PHE A 286 0.76 8.51 4.78
C PHE A 286 -0.23 9.29 3.91
N THR A 287 0.27 10.17 3.07
CA THR A 287 -0.54 11.14 2.31
C THR A 287 -0.14 11.13 0.83
N GLY A 288 -1.11 11.39 -0.04
CA GLY A 288 -0.90 11.68 -1.46
C GLY A 288 -0.52 10.47 -2.31
N ALA A 289 -0.70 9.24 -1.83
CA ALA A 289 -0.64 8.06 -2.69
C ALA A 289 -1.69 8.17 -3.79
N TYR A 290 -1.33 7.78 -5.02
CA TYR A 290 -2.08 7.94 -6.26
C TYR A 290 -2.13 9.37 -6.83
N GLU A 291 -1.68 10.39 -6.06
CA GLU A 291 -1.65 11.80 -6.48
C GLU A 291 -0.22 12.30 -6.69
N TYR A 292 0.73 11.88 -5.84
CA TYR A 292 2.09 12.40 -5.81
C TYR A 292 3.14 11.32 -5.85
N SER A 293 4.28 11.67 -6.47
CA SER A 293 5.55 11.02 -6.23
C SER A 293 6.49 12.05 -5.58
N VAL A 294 7.09 11.71 -4.45
CA VAL A 294 7.99 12.61 -3.73
C VAL A 294 9.32 11.92 -3.48
N PHE A 295 10.41 12.58 -3.86
CA PHE A 295 11.75 12.05 -3.73
C PHE A 295 12.66 13.01 -2.96
N TRP A 296 13.44 12.50 -2.03
CA TRP A 296 14.52 13.28 -1.42
C TRP A 296 15.58 13.67 -2.45
N THR A 297 16.16 14.85 -2.25
CA THR A 297 17.44 15.24 -2.89
C THR A 297 18.52 15.36 -1.81
N ALA A 298 19.79 15.19 -2.18
CA ALA A 298 20.91 15.36 -1.27
C ALA A 298 21.21 16.83 -0.90
N THR A 299 20.44 17.78 -1.47
CA THR A 299 20.68 19.21 -1.28
C THR A 299 19.90 19.74 -0.09
N GLU A 300 20.61 20.22 0.91
CA GLU A 300 20.00 20.88 2.06
C GLU A 300 19.46 22.26 1.70
N ASN A 301 18.44 22.73 2.44
CA ASN A 301 17.92 24.08 2.26
C ASN A 301 18.88 25.10 2.90
N PRO A 302 19.52 26.01 2.12
CA PRO A 302 20.49 26.94 2.67
C PRO A 302 19.87 27.98 3.61
N SER A 303 18.55 28.15 3.57
CA SER A 303 17.81 29.09 4.43
C SER A 303 17.32 28.46 5.73
N ASP A 304 17.31 27.12 5.83
CA ASP A 304 16.89 26.37 7.03
C ASP A 304 17.61 25.04 7.11
N SER A 305 18.57 24.92 7.99
CA SER A 305 19.42 23.72 8.18
C SER A 305 18.64 22.48 8.65
N ASN A 306 17.40 22.64 9.13
CA ASN A 306 16.52 21.51 9.49
C ASN A 306 15.80 20.92 8.28
N GLN A 307 15.89 21.55 7.11
CA GLN A 307 15.19 21.15 5.89
C GLN A 307 16.17 20.74 4.77
N ALA A 308 15.70 19.84 3.94
CA ALA A 308 16.35 19.51 2.68
C ALA A 308 15.32 19.54 1.54
N TYR A 309 15.81 19.71 0.31
CA TYR A 309 14.94 19.75 -0.85
C TYR A 309 14.40 18.38 -1.23
N CYS A 310 13.14 18.38 -1.67
CA CYS A 310 12.46 17.26 -2.28
C CYS A 310 12.01 17.60 -3.70
N ARG A 311 11.98 16.61 -4.58
CA ARG A 311 11.38 16.72 -5.89
C ARG A 311 10.00 16.06 -5.88
N TYR A 312 8.99 16.81 -6.31
CA TYR A 312 7.59 16.42 -6.39
C TYR A 312 7.19 16.25 -7.86
N ILE A 313 6.48 15.18 -8.14
CA ILE A 313 5.77 14.93 -9.39
C ILE A 313 4.29 14.80 -9.04
N PHE A 314 3.45 15.68 -9.58
CA PHE A 314 2.02 15.73 -9.32
C PHE A 314 1.24 15.16 -10.49
N CYS A 315 0.13 14.47 -10.23
CA CYS A 315 -0.76 14.00 -11.28
C CYS A 315 -1.47 15.14 -12.05
N ASP A 316 -1.50 16.36 -11.49
CA ASP A 316 -2.23 17.52 -12.02
C ASP A 316 -1.34 18.68 -12.49
N GLN A 317 -0.01 18.50 -12.50
CA GLN A 317 0.95 19.52 -12.93
C GLN A 317 1.85 18.97 -14.04
N PRO A 318 2.07 19.77 -15.13
CA PRO A 318 2.91 19.33 -16.25
C PRO A 318 4.40 19.34 -15.92
N ASP A 319 4.83 20.17 -14.98
CA ASP A 319 6.21 20.26 -14.51
C ASP A 319 6.36 19.65 -13.12
N THR A 320 7.59 19.29 -12.78
CA THR A 320 7.96 18.89 -11.42
C THR A 320 8.08 20.12 -10.52
N PHE A 321 7.98 19.91 -9.22
CA PHE A 321 8.14 20.96 -8.24
C PHE A 321 9.28 20.64 -7.27
N CYS A 322 10.10 21.66 -6.94
CA CYS A 322 11.14 21.56 -5.93
C CYS A 322 10.66 22.26 -4.66
N GLY A 323 10.33 21.47 -3.65
CA GLY A 323 9.98 21.95 -2.31
C GLY A 323 11.05 21.58 -1.28
N SER A 324 10.90 22.03 -0.05
CA SER A 324 11.74 21.58 1.07
C SER A 324 10.88 21.00 2.18
N ALA A 325 11.45 20.05 2.93
CA ALA A 325 10.78 19.35 4.00
C ALA A 325 11.72 19.13 5.21
N ASP A 326 11.12 18.91 6.38
CA ASP A 326 11.86 18.65 7.62
C ASP A 326 12.62 17.33 7.53
N LYS A 327 13.93 17.37 7.78
CA LYS A 327 14.83 16.23 7.61
C LYS A 327 14.54 15.05 8.53
N LYS A 328 13.88 15.25 9.69
CA LYS A 328 13.68 14.24 10.72
C LYS A 328 12.30 13.58 10.72
N SER A 329 11.28 14.33 10.37
CA SER A 329 9.87 13.88 10.45
C SER A 329 9.24 13.58 9.11
N PHE A 330 9.73 14.19 8.02
CA PHE A 330 9.20 13.94 6.69
C PHE A 330 9.83 12.69 6.08
N GLY A 331 8.99 11.83 5.52
CA GLY A 331 9.37 10.62 4.83
C GLY A 331 9.08 10.72 3.34
N ALA A 332 10.08 10.54 2.50
CA ALA A 332 9.92 10.48 1.05
C ALA A 332 10.58 9.23 0.46
N SER A 333 10.17 8.89 -0.76
CA SER A 333 10.80 7.85 -1.54
C SER A 333 12.25 8.18 -1.89
N VAL A 334 13.03 7.16 -2.18
CA VAL A 334 14.43 7.29 -2.57
C VAL A 334 14.67 6.61 -3.91
N ARG A 335 15.32 7.33 -4.82
CA ARG A 335 15.89 6.83 -6.07
C ARG A 335 17.37 7.22 -6.06
N CYS A 336 18.26 6.24 -6.02
CA CYS A 336 19.68 6.54 -6.04
C CYS A 336 20.18 6.74 -7.47
N ILE A 337 21.23 7.54 -7.62
CA ILE A 337 21.95 7.77 -8.87
C ILE A 337 23.38 7.23 -8.73
N LYS A 338 23.93 6.68 -9.80
CA LYS A 338 25.31 6.18 -9.82
C LYS A 338 26.30 7.34 -9.75
N LYS A 339 27.37 7.20 -8.96
CA LYS A 339 28.46 8.18 -8.86
C LYS A 339 29.33 8.22 -10.11
#